data_ba75ff8607b2f3c8b7d3088aedc452bb
#
_entry.id   ba75ff8607b2f3c8b7d3088aedc452bb
#
_cell.length_a   1.000
_cell.length_b   1.000
_cell.length_c   1.000
_cell.angle_alpha   90.00
_cell.angle_beta   90.00
_cell.angle_gamma   90.00
#
_symmetry.space_group_name_H-M   'P 1'
#
loop_
_entity.id
_entity.type
_entity.pdbx_description
1 polymer ?
#
loop_
_entity_poly.entity_id
_entity_poly.type
_entity_poly.pdbx_seq_one_letter_code
_entity_poly.pdbx_strand_id
1 'polypeptide(L)'
;MILARVVGNIVATQKNRRYENARVMLCQQITPEGEDTSYSTLALDSVDAGIGDTVLIVQEGWSASTAATGEAGAAIDSAIVGVVDRIDLLT
;
A
#
# COMPACT_ATOMS: atom_id res chain seq x y z
N MET A 1 -1.78 -5.76 9.16
CA MET A 1 -1.49 -4.34 8.83
C MET A 1 0.00 -4.12 8.88
N ILE A 2 0.52 -3.40 7.92
CA ILE A 2 1.95 -3.21 7.75
C ILE A 2 2.28 -1.73 7.68
N LEU A 3 3.38 -1.33 8.31
CA LEU A 3 3.96 -0.01 8.14
C LEU A 3 5.02 -0.09 7.04
N ALA A 4 4.96 0.83 6.06
CA ALA A 4 5.85 0.79 4.92
C ALA A 4 6.14 2.18 4.37
N ARG A 5 7.17 2.26 3.55
CA ARG A 5 7.50 3.48 2.80
C ARG A 5 7.27 3.21 1.33
N VAL A 6 6.61 4.12 0.65
CA VAL A 6 6.41 4.03 -0.80
C VAL A 6 7.75 4.32 -1.48
N VAL A 7 8.25 3.36 -2.24
CA VAL A 7 9.55 3.49 -2.92
C VAL A 7 9.44 3.50 -4.44
N GLY A 8 8.28 3.18 -4.97
CA GLY A 8 8.11 3.16 -6.41
C GLY A 8 6.66 3.21 -6.82
N ASN A 9 6.44 3.57 -8.08
CA ASN A 9 5.15 3.62 -8.73
C ASN A 9 5.18 2.62 -9.88
N ILE A 10 4.27 1.66 -9.88
CA ILE A 10 4.24 0.63 -10.91
C ILE A 10 3.41 1.14 -12.08
N VAL A 11 4.03 1.17 -13.25
CA VAL A 11 3.36 1.56 -14.49
C VAL A 11 3.21 0.32 -15.35
N ALA A 12 1.97 -0.05 -15.67
CA ALA A 12 1.69 -1.20 -16.51
C ALA A 12 0.97 -0.74 -17.78
N THR A 13 1.37 -1.31 -18.93
CA THR A 13 0.72 -1.00 -20.19
C THR A 13 -0.65 -1.65 -20.29
N GLN A 14 -0.83 -2.78 -19.63
CA GLN A 14 -2.12 -3.46 -19.57
C GLN A 14 -2.34 -3.94 -18.15
N LYS A 15 -3.54 -3.76 -17.67
CA LYS A 15 -3.93 -4.28 -16.36
C LYS A 15 -5.39 -4.63 -16.35
N ASN A 16 -5.78 -5.45 -15.37
CA ASN A 16 -7.15 -5.87 -15.23
C ASN A 16 -8.06 -4.65 -15.10
N ARG A 17 -9.25 -4.74 -15.69
CA ARG A 17 -10.24 -3.68 -15.69
C ARG A 17 -10.57 -3.16 -14.29
N ARG A 18 -10.53 -4.04 -13.28
CA ARG A 18 -10.79 -3.67 -11.89
C ARG A 18 -9.78 -2.69 -11.31
N TYR A 19 -8.60 -2.59 -11.91
CA TYR A 19 -7.53 -1.71 -11.43
C TYR A 19 -7.33 -0.49 -12.30
N GLU A 20 -8.23 -0.23 -13.24
CA GLU A 20 -8.08 0.82 -14.22
C GLU A 20 -7.85 2.20 -13.59
N ASN A 21 -8.55 2.48 -12.49
CA ASN A 21 -8.46 3.75 -11.77
C ASN A 21 -7.64 3.65 -10.50
N ALA A 22 -6.96 2.53 -10.28
CA ALA A 22 -6.16 2.31 -9.08
C ALA A 22 -4.68 2.42 -9.43
N ARG A 23 -3.93 3.05 -8.54
CA ARG A 23 -2.48 3.13 -8.66
C ARG A 23 -1.87 1.98 -7.88
N VAL A 24 -0.88 1.32 -8.46
CA VAL A 24 -0.15 0.24 -7.79
C VAL A 24 1.21 0.79 -7.39
N MET A 25 1.52 0.71 -6.11
CA MET A 25 2.75 1.24 -5.54
C MET A 25 3.62 0.11 -5.03
N LEU A 26 4.93 0.27 -5.21
CA LEU A 26 5.90 -0.62 -4.59
C LEU A 26 6.24 -0.05 -3.22
N CYS A 27 6.06 -0.86 -2.19
CA CYS A 27 6.21 -0.44 -0.80
C CYS A 27 7.24 -1.30 -0.08
N GLN A 28 8.15 -0.65 0.61
CA GLN A 28 9.17 -1.30 1.43
C GLN A 28 8.70 -1.32 2.88
N GLN A 29 8.53 -2.50 3.46
CA GLN A 29 8.16 -2.60 4.86
C GLN A 29 9.26 -2.03 5.73
N ILE A 30 8.87 -1.23 6.71
CA ILE A 30 9.81 -0.62 7.65
C ILE A 30 9.43 -0.96 9.08
N THR A 31 10.39 -0.83 9.98
CA THR A 31 10.13 -0.92 11.42
C THR A 31 9.52 0.39 11.91
N PRO A 32 8.94 0.43 13.13
CA PRO A 32 8.46 1.70 13.69
C PRO A 32 9.56 2.76 13.81
N GLU A 33 10.82 2.35 13.87
CA GLU A 33 11.96 3.25 13.92
C GLU A 33 12.36 3.77 12.53
N GLY A 34 11.72 3.29 11.47
CA GLY A 34 11.96 3.73 10.11
C GLY A 34 13.01 2.95 9.35
N GLU A 35 13.46 1.82 9.89
CA GLU A 35 14.47 0.99 9.23
C GLU A 35 13.84 -0.01 8.27
N ASP A 36 14.48 -0.23 7.14
CA ASP A 36 14.00 -1.18 6.14
C ASP A 36 14.09 -2.61 6.66
N THR A 37 13.05 -3.40 6.41
CA THR A 37 13.09 -4.84 6.61
C THR A 37 13.43 -5.52 5.28
N SER A 38 13.45 -6.85 5.25
CA SER A 38 13.69 -7.60 4.01
C SER A 38 12.42 -7.79 3.16
N TYR A 39 11.30 -7.24 3.59
CA TYR A 39 10.00 -7.47 2.94
C TYR A 39 9.56 -6.25 2.15
N SER A 40 9.14 -6.49 0.89
CA SER A 40 8.48 -5.46 0.09
C SER A 40 7.22 -6.05 -0.53
N THR A 41 6.28 -5.21 -0.88
CA THR A 41 5.01 -5.64 -1.44
C THR A 41 4.47 -4.60 -2.43
N LEU A 42 3.59 -5.06 -3.30
CA LEU A 42 2.80 -4.18 -4.15
C LEU A 42 1.47 -3.93 -3.45
N ALA A 43 1.03 -2.69 -3.44
CA ALA A 43 -0.23 -2.32 -2.82
C ALA A 43 -0.99 -1.33 -3.69
N LEU A 44 -2.32 -1.45 -3.66
CA LEU A 44 -3.19 -0.48 -4.32
C LEU A 44 -3.27 0.79 -3.48
N ASP A 45 -3.19 1.94 -4.14
CA ASP A 45 -3.26 3.24 -3.46
C ASP A 45 -4.68 3.80 -3.56
N SER A 46 -5.30 4.03 -2.42
CA SER A 46 -6.63 4.64 -2.33
C SER A 46 -6.62 5.98 -1.59
N VAL A 47 -5.45 6.50 -1.23
CA VAL A 47 -5.33 7.72 -0.42
C VAL A 47 -4.39 8.76 -1.03
N ASP A 48 -4.02 8.57 -2.29
CA ASP A 48 -3.13 9.47 -3.02
C ASP A 48 -1.76 9.62 -2.34
N ALA A 49 -1.18 8.49 -1.98
CA ALA A 49 0.16 8.45 -1.40
C ALA A 49 1.22 8.71 -2.48
N GLY A 50 2.31 9.35 -2.09
CA GLY A 50 3.42 9.64 -3.00
C GLY A 50 4.68 8.88 -2.63
N ILE A 51 5.63 8.83 -3.56
CA ILE A 51 6.93 8.22 -3.31
C ILE A 51 7.62 8.95 -2.14
N GLY A 52 8.11 8.20 -1.18
CA GLY A 52 8.70 8.73 0.04
C GLY A 52 7.76 8.79 1.22
N ASP A 53 6.46 8.67 0.99
CA ASP A 53 5.49 8.69 2.08
C ASP A 53 5.56 7.40 2.90
N THR A 54 5.36 7.55 4.21
CA THR A 54 5.15 6.41 5.10
C THR A 54 3.66 6.09 5.13
N VAL A 55 3.31 4.83 4.95
CA VAL A 55 1.92 4.42 4.76
C VAL A 55 1.57 3.21 5.61
N LEU A 56 0.28 3.06 5.87
CA LEU A 56 -0.29 1.85 6.46
C LEU A 56 -0.92 1.00 5.37
N ILE A 57 -0.61 -0.29 5.38
CA ILE A 57 -1.06 -1.25 4.38
C ILE A 57 -1.88 -2.34 5.06
N VAL A 58 -3.05 -2.63 4.49
CA VAL A 58 -3.89 -3.76 4.87
C VAL A 58 -3.63 -4.90 3.89
N GLN A 59 -3.46 -6.10 4.43
CA GLN A 59 -3.17 -7.29 3.62
C GLN A 59 -4.21 -8.40 3.80
N GLU A 60 -5.44 -8.03 3.98
CA GLU A 60 -6.53 -9.01 4.02
C GLU A 60 -7.24 -8.95 2.68
N GLY A 61 -7.18 -10.02 1.90
CA GLY A 61 -7.63 -10.04 0.51
C GLY A 61 -8.92 -9.30 0.25
N TRP A 62 -10.01 -9.64 0.95
CA TRP A 62 -11.29 -8.99 0.73
C TRP A 62 -11.26 -7.52 1.17
N SER A 63 -10.75 -7.27 2.37
CA SER A 63 -10.70 -5.91 2.92
C SER A 63 -9.81 -4.99 2.09
N ALA A 64 -8.66 -5.48 1.67
CA ALA A 64 -7.74 -4.71 0.85
C ALA A 64 -8.35 -4.36 -0.51
N SER A 65 -8.97 -5.35 -1.16
CA SER A 65 -9.63 -5.14 -2.45
C SER A 65 -10.73 -4.10 -2.34
N THR A 66 -11.57 -4.22 -1.31
CA THR A 66 -12.67 -3.31 -1.09
C THR A 66 -12.18 -1.90 -0.77
N ALA A 67 -11.14 -1.77 0.06
CA ALA A 67 -10.58 -0.47 0.42
C ALA A 67 -10.01 0.25 -0.80
N ALA A 68 -9.39 -0.48 -1.72
CA ALA A 68 -8.72 0.13 -2.87
C ALA A 68 -9.66 0.38 -4.04
N THR A 69 -10.58 -0.53 -4.32
CA THR A 69 -11.38 -0.49 -5.54
C THR A 69 -12.88 -0.33 -5.30
N GLY A 70 -13.34 -0.59 -4.09
CA GLY A 70 -14.75 -0.64 -3.77
C GLY A 70 -15.44 -1.91 -4.26
N GLU A 71 -14.69 -2.86 -4.83
CA GLU A 71 -15.22 -4.10 -5.38
C GLU A 71 -14.57 -5.29 -4.69
N ALA A 72 -15.38 -6.23 -4.21
CA ALA A 72 -14.88 -7.47 -3.64
C ALA A 72 -14.31 -8.36 -4.75
N GLY A 73 -13.28 -9.13 -4.43
CA GLY A 73 -12.74 -10.13 -5.34
C GLY A 73 -11.65 -9.64 -6.29
N ALA A 74 -11.10 -8.46 -6.08
CA ALA A 74 -9.92 -8.03 -6.82
C ALA A 74 -8.71 -8.91 -6.46
N ALA A 75 -7.75 -9.06 -7.39
CA ALA A 75 -6.65 -10.02 -7.24
C ALA A 75 -5.56 -9.56 -6.29
N ILE A 76 -5.32 -8.26 -6.18
CA ILE A 76 -4.30 -7.73 -5.28
C ILE A 76 -4.86 -7.69 -3.85
N ASP A 77 -4.12 -8.25 -2.92
CA ASP A 77 -4.56 -8.41 -1.54
C ASP A 77 -3.95 -7.39 -0.56
N SER A 78 -3.29 -6.38 -1.07
CA SER A 78 -2.70 -5.31 -0.24
C SER A 78 -3.20 -3.96 -0.71
N ALA A 79 -3.56 -3.10 0.23
CA ALA A 79 -4.02 -1.75 -0.07
C ALA A 79 -3.48 -0.76 0.94
N ILE A 80 -3.08 0.41 0.43
CA ILE A 80 -2.69 1.53 1.29
C ILE A 80 -3.98 2.18 1.79
N VAL A 81 -4.13 2.24 3.10
CA VAL A 81 -5.34 2.79 3.73
C VAL A 81 -5.09 4.08 4.49
N GLY A 82 -3.84 4.50 4.62
CA GLY A 82 -3.53 5.74 5.31
C GLY A 82 -2.10 6.20 5.04
N VAL A 83 -1.90 7.52 5.09
CA VAL A 83 -0.58 8.13 5.08
C VAL A 83 -0.25 8.51 6.53
N VAL A 84 0.93 8.12 6.97
CA VAL A 84 1.36 8.32 8.36
C VAL A 84 2.16 9.62 8.46
N ASP A 85 1.67 10.56 9.25
CA ASP A 85 2.37 11.83 9.47
C ASP A 85 3.39 11.72 10.59
N ARG A 86 3.12 10.87 11.58
CA ARG A 86 3.97 10.79 12.76
C ARG A 86 3.79 9.45 13.47
N ILE A 87 4.87 8.95 14.05
CA ILE A 87 4.86 7.74 14.85
C ILE A 87 5.34 8.11 16.25
N ASP A 88 4.52 7.81 17.25
CA ASP A 88 4.89 8.02 18.65
C ASP A 88 5.18 6.67 19.28
N LEU A 89 6.41 6.48 19.77
CA LEU A 89 6.85 5.25 20.38
C LEU A 89 6.91 5.39 21.89
N LEU A 90 6.49 4.33 22.57
CA LEU A 90 6.64 4.23 24.02
C LEU A 90 8.05 3.71 24.29
N THR A 91 8.86 4.50 24.99
CA THR A 91 10.23 4.14 25.33
C THR A 91 10.46 4.24 26.82
#